data_12f4bb0ffc0d24fdefae67980820d815
#
_entry.id   12f4bb0ffc0d24fdefae67980820d815
#
_cell.length_a   1.000
_cell.length_b   1.000
_cell.length_c   1.000
_cell.angle_alpha   90.00
_cell.angle_beta   90.00
_cell.angle_gamma   90.00
#
_symmetry.space_group_name_H-M   'P 1'
#
loop_
_entity.id
_entity.type
_entity.pdbx_description
1 polymer ?
#
loop_
_entity_poly.entity_id
_entity_poly.type
_entity_poly.pdbx_seq_one_letter_code
_entity_poly.pdbx_strand_id
1 'polypeptide(L)'
;GKTAESVLAASVADAYPLLAVVPNVVKMNWAREVERWTPQRRATVIHGDGDAVDAFADVFIVNYEVLDRHLSWLGSIGLKGMVVDEAHFIKNLTSQRSQNVLALASRIRERKRDPLMMALTGTPLINDVEDFDAIWRLLGWTNGEKPGPELMEKLDATGFTPADKAFYPEARDAVISMGIVRRKKKDVAADLPDKLIADLPVQLDDEFGRSIRQAERELGERLAAKYRRIIEARGDRGLAAGEIDDDIVRLVATGELEESKAAGTGGDNVFTMVRKIGQAKAVLAADYAAQLQRSVGKVVFFAKHIDVMDQAEAHFAASGIRYVSIRGDQT
;
A
#
# COMPACT_ATOMS: atom_id res chain seq x y z
N GLY A 1 3.14 -8.50 14.37
CA GLY A 1 4.23 -9.31 14.05
C GLY A 1 5.39 -8.70 13.30
N LYS A 2 5.23 -8.15 12.08
CA LYS A 2 6.35 -7.71 11.22
C LYS A 2 7.33 -6.75 11.93
N THR A 3 6.83 -5.74 12.63
CA THR A 3 7.67 -4.78 13.37
C THR A 3 8.51 -5.46 14.45
N ALA A 4 7.89 -6.29 15.30
CA ALA A 4 8.59 -7.02 16.34
C ALA A 4 9.65 -7.97 15.74
N GLU A 5 9.31 -8.71 14.69
CA GLU A 5 10.24 -9.60 13.99
C GLU A 5 11.46 -8.86 13.46
N SER A 6 11.25 -7.69 12.84
CA SER A 6 12.36 -6.89 12.29
C SER A 6 13.25 -6.27 13.36
N VAL A 7 12.66 -5.79 14.47
CA VAL A 7 13.41 -5.24 15.61
C VAL A 7 14.25 -6.34 16.28
N LEU A 8 13.66 -7.53 16.48
CA LEU A 8 14.39 -8.68 17.05
C LEU A 8 15.48 -9.19 16.10
N ALA A 9 15.21 -9.26 14.79
CA ALA A 9 16.23 -9.63 13.80
C ALA A 9 17.41 -8.65 13.80
N ALA A 10 17.14 -7.36 13.89
CA ALA A 10 18.18 -6.34 14.02
C ALA A 10 19.01 -6.50 15.31
N SER A 11 18.35 -6.92 16.39
CA SER A 11 19.03 -7.18 17.65
C SER A 11 19.93 -8.41 17.58
N VAL A 12 19.48 -9.49 16.97
CA VAL A 12 20.27 -10.72 16.76
C VAL A 12 21.46 -10.46 15.85
N ALA A 13 21.28 -9.67 14.79
CA ALA A 13 22.34 -9.32 13.84
C ALA A 13 23.27 -8.19 14.31
N ASP A 14 23.05 -7.61 15.47
CA ASP A 14 23.71 -6.38 15.96
C ASP A 14 23.77 -5.27 14.89
N ALA A 15 22.67 -5.08 14.20
CA ALA A 15 22.56 -4.17 13.06
C ALA A 15 22.20 -2.74 13.48
N TYR A 16 22.90 -2.20 14.47
CA TYR A 16 22.70 -0.83 14.97
C TYR A 16 23.90 0.06 14.62
N PRO A 17 23.70 1.34 14.29
CA PRO A 17 22.40 2.03 14.18
C PRO A 17 21.54 1.47 13.04
N LEU A 18 20.23 1.30 13.31
CA LEU A 18 19.22 0.84 12.36
C LEU A 18 18.37 2.01 11.87
N LEU A 19 18.09 2.07 10.59
CA LEU A 19 17.09 2.98 10.03
C LEU A 19 15.78 2.25 9.74
N ALA A 20 14.66 2.76 10.23
CA ALA A 20 13.32 2.33 9.88
C ALA A 20 12.61 3.41 9.05
N VAL A 21 12.35 3.12 7.78
CA VAL A 21 11.54 3.96 6.89
C VAL A 21 10.11 3.44 6.88
N VAL A 22 9.18 4.24 7.38
CA VAL A 22 7.82 3.78 7.69
C VAL A 22 6.76 4.78 7.24
N PRO A 23 5.49 4.38 7.09
CA PRO A 23 4.39 5.33 6.89
C PRO A 23 4.26 6.30 8.08
N ASN A 24 3.88 7.55 7.82
CA ASN A 24 3.80 8.58 8.85
C ASN A 24 2.96 8.16 10.07
N VAL A 25 1.81 7.55 9.83
CA VAL A 25 0.85 7.14 10.88
C VAL A 25 1.37 6.09 11.85
N VAL A 26 2.43 5.37 11.52
CA VAL A 26 2.96 4.28 12.37
C VAL A 26 4.29 4.61 13.04
N LYS A 27 4.88 5.80 12.83
CA LYS A 27 6.17 6.19 13.42
C LYS A 27 6.21 6.00 14.94
N MET A 28 5.22 6.55 15.63
CA MET A 28 5.16 6.45 17.11
C MET A 28 4.92 5.01 17.58
N ASN A 29 4.18 4.22 16.81
CA ASN A 29 4.01 2.81 17.12
C ASN A 29 5.33 2.03 16.98
N TRP A 30 6.12 2.35 15.94
CA TRP A 30 7.45 1.77 15.77
C TRP A 30 8.37 2.07 16.96
N ALA A 31 8.40 3.31 17.44
CA ALA A 31 9.19 3.68 18.62
C ALA A 31 8.79 2.85 19.86
N ARG A 32 7.48 2.72 20.12
CA ARG A 32 6.96 1.90 21.23
C ARG A 32 7.30 0.42 21.07
N GLU A 33 7.27 -0.11 19.87
CA GLU A 33 7.65 -1.51 19.61
C GLU A 33 9.16 -1.74 19.83
N VAL A 34 10.02 -0.78 19.47
CA VAL A 34 11.46 -0.84 19.80
C VAL A 34 11.66 -0.91 21.31
N GLU A 35 11.05 0.00 22.07
CA GLU A 35 11.12 0.00 23.53
C GLU A 35 10.59 -1.31 24.15
N ARG A 36 9.51 -1.85 23.58
CA ARG A 36 8.87 -3.06 24.08
C ARG A 36 9.72 -4.32 23.88
N TRP A 37 10.30 -4.48 22.70
CA TRP A 37 10.98 -5.71 22.29
C TRP A 37 12.49 -5.66 22.49
N THR A 38 13.07 -4.47 22.56
CA THR A 38 14.50 -4.24 22.81
C THR A 38 14.68 -3.10 23.81
N PRO A 39 14.30 -3.26 25.08
CA PRO A 39 14.24 -2.17 26.06
C PRO A 39 15.61 -1.52 26.37
N GLN A 40 16.71 -2.17 26.01
CA GLN A 40 18.06 -1.60 26.10
C GLN A 40 18.47 -0.76 24.89
N ARG A 41 17.61 -0.65 23.85
CA ARG A 41 17.85 0.14 22.65
C ARG A 41 17.00 1.38 22.64
N ARG A 42 17.59 2.50 22.24
CA ARG A 42 16.89 3.78 22.17
C ARG A 42 16.42 4.07 20.75
N ALA A 43 15.19 4.47 20.61
CA ALA A 43 14.62 4.92 19.34
C ALA A 43 14.48 6.44 19.32
N THR A 44 14.73 7.05 18.17
CA THR A 44 14.42 8.46 17.90
C THR A 44 13.51 8.56 16.67
N VAL A 45 12.47 9.39 16.77
CA VAL A 45 11.55 9.65 15.66
C VAL A 45 11.95 10.95 14.99
N ILE A 46 12.21 10.88 13.68
CA ILE A 46 12.59 12.04 12.87
C ILE A 46 11.33 12.73 12.36
N HIS A 47 11.17 13.99 12.69
CA HIS A 47 10.12 14.86 12.18
C HIS A 47 10.62 15.71 11.00
N GLY A 48 9.74 16.53 10.41
CA GLY A 48 10.01 17.25 9.17
C GLY A 48 11.28 18.10 9.17
N ASP A 49 11.60 18.74 10.28
CA ASP A 49 12.74 19.66 10.39
C ASP A 49 13.94 19.04 11.15
N GLY A 50 13.78 17.80 11.64
CA GLY A 50 14.85 17.08 12.33
C GLY A 50 15.21 17.63 13.71
N ASP A 51 14.41 18.52 14.24
CA ASP A 51 14.59 19.12 15.55
C ASP A 51 14.58 18.10 16.64
N ALA A 52 15.21 17.86 17.55
CA ALA A 52 15.16 16.88 18.63
C ALA A 52 15.51 15.41 18.23
N VAL A 53 16.34 15.22 17.20
CA VAL A 53 16.86 13.89 16.90
C VAL A 53 17.97 13.52 17.91
N ASP A 54 17.79 12.41 18.61
CA ASP A 54 18.87 11.83 19.44
C ASP A 54 19.92 11.18 18.53
N ALA A 55 21.06 11.85 18.35
CA ALA A 55 22.17 11.38 17.53
C ALA A 55 22.82 10.06 18.04
N PHE A 56 22.56 9.70 19.31
CA PHE A 56 23.05 8.48 19.93
C PHE A 56 22.01 7.37 20.01
N ALA A 57 20.87 7.54 19.32
CA ALA A 57 19.86 6.51 19.27
C ALA A 57 20.36 5.29 18.48
N ASP A 58 19.87 4.11 18.89
CA ASP A 58 20.15 2.85 18.18
C ASP A 58 19.24 2.67 16.97
N VAL A 59 18.02 3.24 16.99
CA VAL A 59 17.03 3.11 15.92
C VAL A 59 16.51 4.49 15.51
N PHE A 60 16.71 4.83 14.25
CA PHE A 60 16.21 6.05 13.64
C PHE A 60 14.93 5.73 12.86
N ILE A 61 13.83 6.40 13.18
CA ILE A 61 12.51 6.17 12.56
C ILE A 61 12.11 7.40 11.77
N VAL A 62 11.91 7.24 10.47
CA VAL A 62 11.57 8.33 9.55
C VAL A 62 10.43 7.93 8.63
N ASN A 63 9.58 8.87 8.23
CA ASN A 63 8.58 8.58 7.22
C ASN A 63 9.07 8.95 5.81
N TYR A 64 8.45 8.33 4.82
CA TYR A 64 8.84 8.50 3.42
C TYR A 64 8.83 9.96 2.94
N GLU A 65 7.87 10.75 3.41
CA GLU A 65 7.59 12.10 2.94
C GLU A 65 8.66 13.12 3.34
N VAL A 66 9.40 12.86 4.41
CA VAL A 66 10.46 13.77 4.90
C VAL A 66 11.86 13.19 4.70
N LEU A 67 11.98 11.98 4.16
CA LEU A 67 13.26 11.29 4.00
C LEU A 67 14.25 12.10 3.15
N ASP A 68 13.77 12.82 2.14
CA ASP A 68 14.59 13.66 1.24
C ASP A 68 15.42 14.69 2.00
N ARG A 69 14.86 15.28 3.03
CA ARG A 69 15.52 16.32 3.87
C ARG A 69 16.67 15.76 4.71
N HIS A 70 16.67 14.45 4.94
CA HIS A 70 17.57 13.77 5.87
C HIS A 70 18.59 12.85 5.21
N LEU A 71 18.54 12.68 3.87
CA LEU A 71 19.41 11.77 3.12
C LEU A 71 20.90 11.98 3.38
N SER A 72 21.33 13.23 3.48
CA SER A 72 22.74 13.57 3.61
C SER A 72 23.33 13.04 4.92
N TRP A 73 22.74 13.40 6.05
CA TRP A 73 23.28 13.03 7.34
C TRP A 73 22.97 11.57 7.71
N LEU A 74 21.77 11.03 7.36
CA LEU A 74 21.46 9.61 7.53
C LEU A 74 22.46 8.73 6.77
N GLY A 75 22.84 9.13 5.56
CA GLY A 75 23.86 8.42 4.82
C GLY A 75 25.26 8.52 5.44
N SER A 76 25.51 9.36 6.45
CA SER A 76 26.82 9.57 7.07
C SER A 76 26.99 8.97 8.46
N ILE A 77 25.91 8.67 9.19
CA ILE A 77 25.96 8.21 10.59
C ILE A 77 26.40 6.75 10.78
N GLY A 78 26.78 6.06 9.73
CA GLY A 78 27.29 4.68 9.84
C GLY A 78 26.21 3.63 10.10
N LEU A 79 25.03 3.78 9.51
CA LEU A 79 23.94 2.79 9.59
C LEU A 79 24.43 1.38 9.24
N LYS A 80 24.05 0.40 10.05
CA LYS A 80 24.36 -1.02 9.85
C LYS A 80 23.18 -1.82 9.29
N GLY A 81 22.00 -1.24 9.29
CA GLY A 81 20.80 -1.85 8.74
C GLY A 81 19.74 -0.84 8.33
N MET A 82 18.81 -1.30 7.49
CA MET A 82 17.66 -0.55 7.05
C MET A 82 16.44 -1.45 6.92
N VAL A 83 15.34 -1.01 7.48
CA VAL A 83 14.01 -1.63 7.37
C VAL A 83 13.11 -0.68 6.62
N VAL A 84 12.40 -1.19 5.63
CA VAL A 84 11.40 -0.43 4.86
C VAL A 84 10.04 -1.06 5.11
N ASP A 85 9.20 -0.40 5.89
CA ASP A 85 7.85 -0.88 6.20
C ASP A 85 6.86 -0.45 5.12
N GLU A 86 5.89 -1.31 4.83
CA GLU A 86 4.99 -1.20 3.70
C GLU A 86 5.75 -0.97 2.37
N ALA A 87 6.74 -1.84 2.11
CA ALA A 87 7.68 -1.71 1.00
C ALA A 87 7.02 -1.58 -0.38
N HIS A 88 5.73 -1.94 -0.52
CA HIS A 88 4.98 -1.65 -1.75
C HIS A 88 4.90 -0.15 -2.08
N PHE A 89 5.18 0.74 -1.13
CA PHE A 89 5.23 2.19 -1.38
C PHE A 89 6.41 2.60 -2.28
N ILE A 90 7.43 1.78 -2.41
CA ILE A 90 8.59 2.07 -3.29
C ILE A 90 8.51 1.37 -4.64
N LYS A 91 7.42 0.70 -5.00
CA LYS A 91 7.28 -0.06 -6.25
C LYS A 91 7.52 0.77 -7.52
N ASN A 92 7.13 2.04 -7.53
CA ASN A 92 7.37 2.92 -8.67
C ASN A 92 8.77 3.55 -8.56
N LEU A 93 9.71 3.02 -9.34
CA LEU A 93 11.12 3.45 -9.39
C LEU A 93 11.31 4.92 -9.77
N THR A 94 10.38 5.51 -10.53
CA THR A 94 10.47 6.92 -10.95
C THR A 94 10.00 7.89 -9.87
N SER A 95 9.34 7.40 -8.81
CA SER A 95 8.88 8.25 -7.72
C SER A 95 10.06 8.74 -6.85
N GLN A 96 10.00 9.99 -6.40
CA GLN A 96 11.00 10.57 -5.49
C GLN A 96 11.19 9.72 -4.23
N ARG A 97 10.12 9.15 -3.71
CA ARG A 97 10.11 8.26 -2.54
C ARG A 97 11.00 7.03 -2.76
N SER A 98 10.83 6.35 -3.89
CA SER A 98 11.62 5.17 -4.25
C SER A 98 13.09 5.54 -4.46
N GLN A 99 13.36 6.62 -5.19
CA GLN A 99 14.71 7.10 -5.44
C GLN A 99 15.46 7.42 -4.15
N ASN A 100 14.81 8.10 -3.20
CA ASN A 100 15.40 8.43 -1.91
C ASN A 100 15.75 7.18 -1.09
N VAL A 101 14.81 6.22 -1.01
CA VAL A 101 15.04 4.96 -0.29
C VAL A 101 16.18 4.17 -0.90
N LEU A 102 16.20 4.01 -2.23
CA LEU A 102 17.23 3.25 -2.93
C LEU A 102 18.61 3.92 -2.89
N ALA A 103 18.67 5.25 -2.98
CA ALA A 103 19.90 6.00 -2.84
C ALA A 103 20.53 5.80 -1.44
N LEU A 104 19.70 5.82 -0.40
CA LEU A 104 20.18 5.60 0.96
C LEU A 104 20.60 4.14 1.18
N ALA A 105 19.84 3.18 0.66
CA ALA A 105 20.21 1.77 0.70
C ALA A 105 21.57 1.49 0.01
N SER A 106 21.83 2.13 -1.13
CA SER A 106 23.16 2.04 -1.80
C SER A 106 24.28 2.59 -0.93
N ARG A 107 24.10 3.77 -0.34
CA ARG A 107 25.11 4.38 0.56
C ARG A 107 25.40 3.51 1.78
N ILE A 108 24.40 2.84 2.33
CA ILE A 108 24.60 1.92 3.46
C ILE A 108 25.45 0.72 3.00
N ARG A 109 25.15 0.12 1.84
CA ARG A 109 25.92 -1.01 1.31
C ARG A 109 27.35 -0.66 0.91
N GLU A 110 27.59 0.54 0.42
CA GLU A 110 28.95 1.02 0.11
C GLU A 110 29.84 1.12 1.36
N ARG A 111 29.27 1.44 2.51
CA ARG A 111 29.99 1.66 3.76
C ARG A 111 30.07 0.44 4.67
N LYS A 112 29.08 -0.43 4.59
CA LYS A 112 28.96 -1.61 5.42
C LYS A 112 28.90 -2.87 4.56
N ARG A 113 29.85 -3.75 4.75
CA ARG A 113 29.78 -5.11 4.19
C ARG A 113 28.64 -5.85 4.90
N ASP A 114 27.74 -6.44 4.14
CA ASP A 114 26.59 -7.20 4.63
C ASP A 114 25.71 -6.42 5.62
N PRO A 115 25.13 -5.27 5.22
CA PRO A 115 24.15 -4.57 6.06
C PRO A 115 22.85 -5.37 6.15
N LEU A 116 22.17 -5.30 7.27
CA LEU A 116 20.83 -5.88 7.39
C LEU A 116 19.82 -5.07 6.59
N MET A 117 19.32 -5.62 5.50
CA MET A 117 18.31 -4.96 4.66
C MET A 117 17.00 -5.74 4.73
N MET A 118 15.91 -5.10 5.13
CA MET A 118 14.60 -5.74 5.27
C MET A 118 13.52 -4.94 4.56
N ALA A 119 12.68 -5.63 3.81
CA ALA A 119 11.46 -5.10 3.21
C ALA A 119 10.24 -5.78 3.83
N LEU A 120 9.40 -5.00 4.50
CA LEU A 120 8.19 -5.50 5.15
C LEU A 120 6.96 -5.12 4.31
N THR A 121 6.12 -6.08 3.99
CA THR A 121 4.86 -5.81 3.28
C THR A 121 3.80 -6.84 3.64
N GLY A 122 2.57 -6.40 3.73
CA GLY A 122 1.40 -7.28 3.86
C GLY A 122 0.89 -7.78 2.50
N THR A 123 1.26 -7.09 1.43
CA THR A 123 0.81 -7.32 0.06
C THR A 123 2.00 -7.38 -0.89
N PRO A 124 2.77 -8.48 -0.89
CA PRO A 124 4.01 -8.56 -1.67
C PRO A 124 3.78 -8.58 -3.17
N LEU A 125 2.62 -9.04 -3.64
CA LEU A 125 2.24 -9.07 -5.05
C LEU A 125 1.05 -8.13 -5.26
N ILE A 126 1.22 -7.12 -6.09
CA ILE A 126 0.09 -6.26 -6.43
C ILE A 126 -0.39 -6.61 -7.83
N ASN A 127 0.40 -6.44 -8.87
CA ASN A 127 -0.07 -6.69 -10.23
C ASN A 127 0.97 -7.35 -11.15
N ASP A 128 2.27 -7.12 -10.97
CA ASP A 128 3.31 -7.59 -11.89
C ASP A 128 4.63 -7.90 -11.18
N VAL A 129 5.50 -8.69 -11.86
CA VAL A 129 6.87 -8.98 -11.41
C VAL A 129 7.70 -7.70 -11.32
N GLU A 130 7.44 -6.72 -12.17
CA GLU A 130 8.10 -5.41 -12.15
C GLU A 130 7.89 -4.65 -10.83
N ASP A 131 6.79 -4.88 -10.12
CA ASP A 131 6.53 -4.30 -8.79
C ASP A 131 7.58 -4.71 -7.75
N PHE A 132 8.33 -5.79 -8.00
CA PHE A 132 9.40 -6.27 -7.12
C PHE A 132 10.77 -5.69 -7.40
N ASP A 133 11.01 -5.11 -8.56
CA ASP A 133 12.36 -4.64 -8.92
C ASP A 133 12.91 -3.64 -7.89
N ALA A 134 12.09 -2.70 -7.43
CA ALA A 134 12.48 -1.77 -6.37
C ALA A 134 12.83 -2.47 -5.04
N ILE A 135 12.06 -3.50 -4.66
CA ILE A 135 12.32 -4.28 -3.46
C ILE A 135 13.61 -5.09 -3.61
N TRP A 136 13.84 -5.70 -4.78
CA TRP A 136 15.05 -6.45 -5.04
C TRP A 136 16.31 -5.56 -5.08
N ARG A 137 16.20 -4.35 -5.62
CA ARG A 137 17.24 -3.32 -5.53
C ARG A 137 17.51 -2.91 -4.09
N LEU A 138 16.45 -2.70 -3.30
CA LEU A 138 16.56 -2.42 -1.87
C LEU A 138 17.32 -3.54 -1.14
N LEU A 139 17.02 -4.79 -1.42
CA LEU A 139 17.66 -5.95 -0.80
C LEU A 139 19.06 -6.24 -1.38
N GLY A 140 19.44 -5.63 -2.51
CA GLY A 140 20.71 -5.86 -3.19
C GLY A 140 20.72 -7.12 -4.07
N TRP A 141 19.55 -7.69 -4.35
CA TRP A 141 19.42 -8.87 -5.22
C TRP A 141 19.54 -8.55 -6.72
N THR A 142 19.39 -7.30 -7.08
CA THR A 142 19.65 -6.77 -8.43
C THR A 142 20.26 -5.38 -8.35
N ASN A 143 21.03 -4.99 -9.35
CA ASN A 143 21.50 -3.61 -9.53
C ASN A 143 20.59 -2.80 -10.48
N GLY A 144 19.50 -3.41 -10.97
CA GLY A 144 18.58 -2.81 -11.91
C GLY A 144 18.85 -3.15 -13.37
N GLU A 145 20.02 -3.71 -13.71
CA GLU A 145 20.35 -4.19 -15.05
C GLU A 145 20.45 -5.71 -15.07
N LYS A 146 21.02 -6.27 -14.02
CA LYS A 146 21.25 -7.73 -13.89
C LYS A 146 20.91 -8.21 -12.49
N PRO A 147 20.39 -9.43 -12.34
CA PRO A 147 20.30 -10.09 -11.06
C PRO A 147 21.68 -10.17 -10.38
N GLY A 148 21.70 -10.06 -9.06
CA GLY A 148 22.90 -10.29 -8.27
C GLY A 148 23.37 -11.75 -8.38
N PRO A 149 24.66 -12.04 -8.03
CA PRO A 149 25.23 -13.38 -8.17
C PRO A 149 24.41 -14.46 -7.47
N GLU A 150 23.95 -14.22 -6.28
CA GLU A 150 23.15 -15.19 -5.50
C GLU A 150 21.79 -15.48 -6.17
N LEU A 151 21.11 -14.46 -6.69
CA LEU A 151 19.87 -14.66 -7.42
C LEU A 151 20.09 -15.40 -8.74
N MET A 152 21.17 -15.05 -9.45
CA MET A 152 21.54 -15.75 -10.69
C MET A 152 21.83 -17.23 -10.44
N GLU A 153 22.63 -17.56 -9.43
CA GLU A 153 22.92 -18.95 -9.07
C GLU A 153 21.65 -19.75 -8.79
N LYS A 154 20.72 -19.16 -8.06
CA LYS A 154 19.42 -19.83 -7.77
C LYS A 154 18.54 -19.97 -9.01
N LEU A 155 18.51 -18.99 -9.89
CA LEU A 155 17.77 -19.05 -11.14
C LEU A 155 18.39 -20.08 -12.10
N ASP A 156 19.69 -20.11 -12.23
CA ASP A 156 20.41 -21.09 -13.06
C ASP A 156 20.21 -22.51 -12.54
N ALA A 157 20.15 -22.70 -11.23
CA ALA A 157 19.88 -23.99 -10.60
C ALA A 157 18.49 -24.56 -10.93
N THR A 158 17.52 -23.73 -11.37
CA THR A 158 16.22 -24.23 -11.83
C THR A 158 16.31 -25.02 -13.14
N GLY A 159 17.37 -24.83 -13.93
CA GLY A 159 17.56 -25.45 -15.23
C GLY A 159 16.62 -24.93 -16.34
N PHE A 160 15.80 -23.92 -16.05
CA PHE A 160 14.86 -23.33 -17.00
C PHE A 160 15.30 -21.94 -17.46
N THR A 161 14.87 -21.56 -18.64
CA THR A 161 15.06 -20.23 -19.22
C THR A 161 13.71 -19.48 -19.27
N PRO A 162 13.69 -18.14 -19.40
CA PRO A 162 12.45 -17.38 -19.54
C PRO A 162 11.52 -17.81 -20.69
N ALA A 163 12.06 -18.57 -21.66
CA ALA A 163 11.27 -19.14 -22.75
C ALA A 163 10.46 -20.39 -22.33
N ASP A 164 10.78 -20.99 -21.20
CA ASP A 164 10.13 -22.19 -20.70
C ASP A 164 8.91 -21.86 -19.87
N LYS A 165 7.78 -22.53 -20.11
CA LYS A 165 6.56 -22.31 -19.32
C LYS A 165 6.71 -22.59 -17.83
N ALA A 166 7.63 -23.49 -17.47
CA ALA A 166 7.92 -23.84 -16.08
C ALA A 166 8.85 -22.85 -15.37
N PHE A 167 9.50 -21.94 -16.11
CA PHE A 167 10.48 -20.98 -15.55
C PHE A 167 9.88 -20.13 -14.42
N TYR A 168 8.73 -19.51 -14.63
CA TYR A 168 8.19 -18.57 -13.64
C TYR A 168 7.79 -19.20 -12.31
N PRO A 169 7.12 -20.38 -12.26
CA PRO A 169 6.89 -21.07 -10.99
C PRO A 169 8.18 -21.42 -10.26
N GLU A 170 9.18 -21.98 -10.94
CA GLU A 170 10.45 -22.40 -10.36
C GLU A 170 11.30 -21.19 -9.93
N ALA A 171 11.38 -20.14 -10.75
CA ALA A 171 12.02 -18.88 -10.41
C ALA A 171 11.40 -18.24 -9.17
N ARG A 172 10.07 -18.30 -9.04
CA ARG A 172 9.36 -17.81 -7.86
C ARG A 172 9.80 -18.56 -6.60
N ASP A 173 9.89 -19.89 -6.66
CA ASP A 173 10.28 -20.71 -5.52
C ASP A 173 11.76 -20.50 -5.18
N ALA A 174 12.62 -20.32 -6.18
CA ALA A 174 14.01 -19.93 -6.00
C ALA A 174 14.14 -18.61 -5.25
N VAL A 175 13.39 -17.57 -5.68
CA VAL A 175 13.38 -16.25 -5.02
C VAL A 175 12.84 -16.34 -3.60
N ILE A 176 11.79 -17.12 -3.36
CA ILE A 176 11.25 -17.34 -2.01
C ILE A 176 12.32 -17.94 -1.10
N SER A 177 13.13 -18.86 -1.60
CA SER A 177 14.21 -19.48 -0.83
C SER A 177 15.34 -18.52 -0.42
N MET A 178 15.43 -17.34 -1.05
CA MET A 178 16.43 -16.31 -0.71
C MET A 178 16.16 -15.56 0.60
N GLY A 179 15.07 -15.85 1.29
CA GLY A 179 14.78 -15.25 2.60
C GLY A 179 13.43 -14.54 2.65
N ILE A 180 12.50 -14.86 1.76
CA ILE A 180 11.13 -14.38 1.85
C ILE A 180 10.36 -15.19 2.90
N VAL A 181 10.03 -14.55 4.01
CA VAL A 181 9.18 -15.17 5.06
C VAL A 181 7.74 -14.72 4.85
N ARG A 182 6.88 -15.67 4.47
CA ARG A 182 5.46 -15.42 4.28
C ARG A 182 4.65 -16.40 5.14
N ARG A 183 3.83 -15.85 6.03
CA ARG A 183 2.87 -16.62 6.83
C ARG A 183 1.45 -16.16 6.49
N LYS A 184 0.59 -17.10 6.10
CA LYS A 184 -0.83 -16.80 5.93
C LYS A 184 -1.51 -16.82 7.29
N LYS A 185 -2.51 -15.95 7.50
CA LYS A 185 -3.26 -15.93 8.77
C LYS A 185 -3.88 -17.28 9.10
N LYS A 186 -4.36 -18.02 8.10
CA LYS A 186 -4.92 -19.38 8.29
C LYS A 186 -3.91 -20.38 8.85
N ASP A 187 -2.63 -20.21 8.51
CA ASP A 187 -1.58 -21.17 8.89
C ASP A 187 -1.07 -20.95 10.32
N VAL A 188 -1.22 -19.71 10.86
CA VAL A 188 -0.63 -19.32 12.16
C VAL A 188 -1.66 -18.95 13.23
N ALA A 189 -2.92 -18.86 12.89
CA ALA A 189 -3.99 -18.45 13.79
C ALA A 189 -5.21 -19.36 13.59
N ALA A 190 -5.07 -20.62 14.04
CA ALA A 190 -6.14 -21.62 13.95
C ALA A 190 -7.42 -21.21 14.74
N ASP A 191 -7.26 -20.34 15.74
CA ASP A 191 -8.36 -19.86 16.59
C ASP A 191 -9.15 -18.70 15.97
N LEU A 192 -8.74 -18.19 14.79
CA LEU A 192 -9.50 -17.14 14.12
C LEU A 192 -10.79 -17.72 13.55
N PRO A 193 -11.95 -17.11 13.85
CA PRO A 193 -13.21 -17.50 13.24
C PRO A 193 -13.16 -17.30 11.72
N ASP A 194 -13.97 -18.06 11.01
CA ASP A 194 -14.11 -17.93 9.56
C ASP A 194 -14.55 -16.51 9.18
N LYS A 195 -14.00 -16.04 8.05
CA LYS A 195 -14.37 -14.75 7.50
C LYS A 195 -15.79 -14.82 6.91
N LEU A 196 -16.72 -14.10 7.53
CA LEU A 196 -18.02 -13.85 6.96
C LEU A 196 -17.98 -12.59 6.09
N ILE A 197 -18.42 -12.68 4.85
CA ILE A 197 -18.64 -11.54 3.96
C ILE A 197 -20.13 -11.46 3.70
N ALA A 198 -20.73 -10.32 4.01
CA ALA A 198 -22.13 -10.05 3.73
C ALA A 198 -22.23 -8.73 2.96
N ASP A 199 -22.89 -8.79 1.80
CA ASP A 199 -23.27 -7.61 1.06
C ASP A 199 -24.60 -7.08 1.61
N LEU A 200 -24.63 -5.81 1.99
CA LEU A 200 -25.81 -5.15 2.49
C LEU A 200 -26.33 -4.19 1.41
N PRO A 201 -27.33 -4.62 0.62
CA PRO A 201 -27.92 -3.75 -0.38
C PRO A 201 -28.63 -2.58 0.30
N VAL A 202 -28.30 -1.37 -0.13
CA VAL A 202 -28.90 -0.13 0.36
C VAL A 202 -29.80 0.45 -0.74
N GLN A 203 -31.09 0.61 -0.43
CA GLN A 203 -32.03 1.29 -1.32
C GLN A 203 -31.97 2.79 -1.02
N LEU A 204 -31.62 3.58 -2.02
CA LEU A 204 -31.60 5.04 -1.95
C LEU A 204 -32.92 5.56 -2.56
N ASP A 205 -34.01 5.56 -1.76
CA ASP A 205 -35.35 5.86 -2.24
C ASP A 205 -35.74 7.34 -2.11
N ASP A 206 -34.87 8.14 -1.47
CA ASP A 206 -35.02 9.58 -1.41
C ASP A 206 -34.82 10.27 -2.77
N GLU A 207 -35.10 11.55 -2.85
CA GLU A 207 -34.94 12.35 -4.08
C GLU A 207 -33.49 12.41 -4.53
N PHE A 208 -32.56 12.52 -3.59
CA PHE A 208 -31.13 12.55 -3.84
C PHE A 208 -30.63 11.20 -4.40
N GLY A 209 -31.06 10.09 -3.82
CA GLY A 209 -30.72 8.76 -4.31
C GLY A 209 -31.30 8.47 -5.69
N ARG A 210 -32.50 8.95 -6.00
CA ARG A 210 -33.08 8.83 -7.36
C ARG A 210 -32.28 9.62 -8.39
N SER A 211 -31.85 10.84 -8.05
CA SER A 211 -30.99 11.67 -8.89
C SER A 211 -29.65 10.99 -9.17
N ILE A 212 -29.04 10.38 -8.15
CA ILE A 212 -27.77 9.63 -8.30
C ILE A 212 -27.96 8.44 -9.23
N ARG A 213 -29.01 7.65 -9.07
CA ARG A 213 -29.25 6.48 -9.93
C ARG A 213 -29.48 6.87 -11.39
N GLN A 214 -30.14 7.99 -11.64
CA GLN A 214 -30.32 8.50 -12.98
C GLN A 214 -28.98 8.94 -13.59
N ALA A 215 -28.16 9.72 -12.87
CA ALA A 215 -26.86 10.18 -13.30
C ALA A 215 -25.88 9.00 -13.51
N GLU A 216 -25.94 7.97 -12.67
CA GLU A 216 -25.15 6.73 -12.83
C GLU A 216 -25.52 5.98 -14.11
N ARG A 217 -26.81 5.89 -14.43
CA ARG A 217 -27.29 5.26 -15.66
C ARG A 217 -26.81 6.03 -16.89
N GLU A 218 -26.97 7.34 -16.89
CA GLU A 218 -26.52 8.21 -17.98
C GLU A 218 -25.01 8.13 -18.19
N LEU A 219 -24.22 8.11 -17.11
CA LEU A 219 -22.79 7.91 -17.16
C LEU A 219 -22.43 6.52 -17.73
N GLY A 220 -23.09 5.47 -17.26
CA GLY A 220 -22.91 4.11 -17.75
C GLY A 220 -23.19 3.97 -19.25
N GLU A 221 -24.26 4.59 -19.74
CA GLU A 221 -24.60 4.60 -21.18
C GLU A 221 -23.53 5.32 -22.02
N ARG A 222 -23.01 6.46 -21.53
CA ARG A 222 -21.91 7.19 -22.20
C ARG A 222 -20.63 6.37 -22.26
N LEU A 223 -20.24 5.74 -21.14
CA LEU A 223 -19.04 4.90 -21.08
C LEU A 223 -19.17 3.68 -21.99
N ALA A 224 -20.32 3.01 -21.97
CA ALA A 224 -20.59 1.87 -22.86
C ALA A 224 -20.57 2.26 -24.34
N ALA A 225 -21.05 3.46 -24.69
CA ALA A 225 -20.97 3.97 -26.05
C ALA A 225 -19.52 4.25 -26.47
N LYS A 226 -18.70 4.85 -25.59
CA LYS A 226 -17.27 5.07 -25.86
C LYS A 226 -16.52 3.75 -26.00
N TYR A 227 -16.77 2.79 -25.13
CA TYR A 227 -16.19 1.44 -25.18
C TYR A 227 -16.48 0.77 -26.53
N ARG A 228 -17.76 0.75 -26.94
CA ARG A 228 -18.16 0.17 -28.23
C ARG A 228 -17.46 0.81 -29.42
N ARG A 229 -17.36 2.14 -29.46
CA ARG A 229 -16.63 2.86 -30.52
C ARG A 229 -15.16 2.46 -30.62
N ILE A 230 -14.50 2.23 -29.48
CA ILE A 230 -13.08 1.81 -29.46
C ILE A 230 -12.95 0.39 -29.97
N ILE A 231 -13.84 -0.52 -29.56
CA ILE A 231 -13.86 -1.91 -30.07
C ILE A 231 -14.11 -1.94 -31.58
N GLU A 232 -15.10 -1.21 -32.04
CA GLU A 232 -15.41 -1.10 -33.50
C GLU A 232 -14.22 -0.56 -34.30
N ALA A 233 -13.54 0.47 -33.76
CA ALA A 233 -12.38 1.07 -34.41
C ALA A 233 -11.13 0.16 -34.45
N ARG A 234 -10.97 -0.71 -33.47
CA ARG A 234 -9.85 -1.68 -33.42
C ARG A 234 -10.06 -2.89 -34.32
N GLY A 235 -11.28 -3.09 -34.84
CA GLY A 235 -11.66 -4.28 -35.59
C GLY A 235 -11.63 -5.53 -34.72
N ASP A 236 -12.62 -6.39 -34.89
CA ASP A 236 -12.89 -7.58 -34.12
C ASP A 236 -11.67 -8.56 -34.11
N ARG A 237 -10.67 -8.29 -33.28
CA ARG A 237 -9.47 -9.12 -33.14
C ARG A 237 -9.45 -9.76 -31.74
N GLY A 238 -10.21 -10.83 -31.58
CA GLY A 238 -9.90 -11.87 -30.61
C GLY A 238 -10.56 -11.82 -29.25
N LEU A 239 -11.57 -10.98 -29.01
CA LEU A 239 -12.40 -11.14 -27.81
C LEU A 239 -13.49 -12.18 -28.07
N ALA A 240 -13.62 -13.16 -27.19
CA ALA A 240 -14.76 -14.07 -27.22
C ALA A 240 -16.05 -13.27 -26.98
N ALA A 241 -17.16 -13.68 -27.58
CA ALA A 241 -18.43 -12.99 -27.46
C ALA A 241 -18.82 -12.88 -25.98
N GLY A 242 -18.78 -11.64 -25.42
CA GLY A 242 -19.11 -11.33 -24.03
C GLY A 242 -17.91 -11.04 -23.12
N GLU A 243 -16.67 -11.15 -23.56
CA GLU A 243 -15.49 -10.72 -22.81
C GLU A 243 -15.36 -9.20 -22.82
N ILE A 244 -15.02 -8.66 -21.65
CA ILE A 244 -14.74 -7.23 -21.46
C ILE A 244 -13.23 -7.05 -21.39
N ASP A 245 -12.70 -6.15 -22.22
CA ASP A 245 -11.29 -5.76 -22.21
C ASP A 245 -11.07 -4.71 -21.10
N ASP A 246 -10.41 -5.11 -20.03
CA ASP A 246 -10.12 -4.26 -18.88
C ASP A 246 -9.24 -3.06 -19.22
N ASP A 247 -8.34 -3.18 -20.21
CA ASP A 247 -7.47 -2.07 -20.62
C ASP A 247 -8.27 -1.02 -21.40
N ILE A 248 -9.23 -1.43 -22.20
CA ILE A 248 -10.15 -0.49 -22.86
C ILE A 248 -11.06 0.15 -21.82
N VAL A 249 -11.55 -0.57 -20.83
CA VAL A 249 -12.33 0.01 -19.71
C VAL A 249 -11.54 1.09 -18.99
N ARG A 250 -10.29 0.83 -18.66
CA ARG A 250 -9.38 1.81 -18.03
C ARG A 250 -9.15 3.02 -18.92
N LEU A 251 -8.91 2.80 -20.21
CA LEU A 251 -8.70 3.88 -21.18
C LEU A 251 -9.94 4.79 -21.27
N VAL A 252 -11.14 4.21 -21.35
CA VAL A 252 -12.40 4.95 -21.38
C VAL A 252 -12.61 5.74 -20.11
N ALA A 253 -12.39 5.15 -18.94
CA ALA A 253 -12.55 5.82 -17.65
C ALA A 253 -11.54 6.98 -17.47
N THR A 254 -10.29 6.80 -17.89
CA THR A 254 -9.26 7.85 -17.85
C THR A 254 -9.57 8.98 -18.79
N GLY A 255 -9.97 8.68 -20.03
CA GLY A 255 -10.37 9.68 -21.03
C GLY A 255 -11.56 10.53 -20.56
N GLU A 256 -12.56 9.92 -19.93
CA GLU A 256 -13.71 10.65 -19.36
C GLU A 256 -13.27 11.62 -18.24
N LEU A 257 -12.31 11.21 -17.42
CA LEU A 257 -11.75 12.07 -16.37
C LEU A 257 -11.01 13.28 -16.97
N GLU A 258 -10.21 13.07 -18.00
CA GLU A 258 -9.45 14.14 -18.67
C GLU A 258 -10.37 15.14 -19.39
N GLU A 259 -11.38 14.64 -20.11
CA GLU A 259 -12.40 15.47 -20.75
C GLU A 259 -13.18 16.30 -19.72
N SER A 260 -13.56 15.70 -18.61
CA SER A 260 -14.26 16.39 -17.51
C SER A 260 -13.41 17.50 -16.89
N LYS A 261 -12.10 17.29 -16.75
CA LYS A 261 -11.16 18.30 -16.26
C LYS A 261 -10.96 19.44 -17.28
N ALA A 262 -10.82 19.10 -18.55
CA ALA A 262 -10.59 20.06 -19.62
C ALA A 262 -11.80 20.97 -19.88
N ALA A 263 -13.01 20.42 -19.72
CA ALA A 263 -14.26 21.17 -19.92
C ALA A 263 -14.57 22.17 -18.80
N GLY A 264 -13.82 22.16 -17.69
CA GLY A 264 -14.10 23.04 -16.53
C GLY A 264 -15.48 22.83 -15.90
N THR A 265 -16.27 21.92 -16.44
CA THR A 265 -17.57 21.51 -15.96
C THR A 265 -17.31 20.42 -14.91
N GLY A 266 -17.69 20.67 -13.68
CA GLY A 266 -17.73 19.66 -12.62
C GLY A 266 -18.74 18.55 -12.92
N GLY A 267 -18.75 18.05 -14.17
CA GLY A 267 -19.66 17.04 -14.65
C GLY A 267 -19.47 15.69 -13.98
N ASP A 268 -20.52 14.89 -13.96
CA ASP A 268 -20.49 13.56 -13.37
C ASP A 268 -19.56 12.64 -14.19
N ASN A 269 -18.39 12.40 -13.64
CA ASN A 269 -17.46 11.37 -14.07
C ASN A 269 -17.48 10.20 -13.09
N VAL A 270 -16.79 9.10 -13.41
CA VAL A 270 -16.76 7.89 -12.56
C VAL A 270 -16.35 8.22 -11.11
N PHE A 271 -15.37 9.10 -10.91
CA PHE A 271 -14.84 9.42 -9.57
C PHE A 271 -15.83 10.29 -8.76
N THR A 272 -16.44 11.31 -9.41
CA THR A 272 -17.46 12.14 -8.76
C THR A 272 -18.71 11.32 -8.46
N MET A 273 -19.08 10.39 -9.33
CA MET A 273 -20.20 9.50 -9.12
C MET A 273 -19.98 8.55 -7.94
N VAL A 274 -18.81 7.90 -7.86
CA VAL A 274 -18.46 7.04 -6.72
C VAL A 274 -18.50 7.82 -5.40
N ARG A 275 -18.06 9.09 -5.41
CA ARG A 275 -18.13 9.96 -4.23
C ARG A 275 -19.60 10.28 -3.84
N LYS A 276 -20.46 10.65 -4.81
CA LYS A 276 -21.88 10.91 -4.57
C LYS A 276 -22.62 9.68 -4.02
N ILE A 277 -22.34 8.50 -4.59
CA ILE A 277 -22.88 7.23 -4.08
C ILE A 277 -22.41 6.98 -2.64
N GLY A 278 -21.14 7.24 -2.36
CA GLY A 278 -20.59 7.14 -1.00
C GLY A 278 -21.32 8.08 -0.02
N GLN A 279 -21.50 9.33 -0.39
CA GLN A 279 -22.24 10.32 0.41
C GLN A 279 -23.68 9.89 0.69
N ALA A 280 -24.39 9.40 -0.33
CA ALA A 280 -25.78 8.94 -0.17
C ALA A 280 -25.91 7.72 0.77
N LYS A 281 -24.88 6.88 0.83
CA LYS A 281 -24.85 5.69 1.69
C LYS A 281 -24.30 5.96 3.09
N ALA A 282 -23.65 7.10 3.32
CA ALA A 282 -22.84 7.36 4.50
C ALA A 282 -23.61 7.19 5.80
N VAL A 283 -24.76 7.84 5.91
CA VAL A 283 -25.58 7.80 7.13
C VAL A 283 -26.15 6.40 7.39
N LEU A 284 -26.64 5.73 6.36
CA LEU A 284 -27.20 4.37 6.49
C LEU A 284 -26.10 3.36 6.89
N ALA A 285 -24.90 3.49 6.30
CA ALA A 285 -23.77 2.64 6.67
C ALA A 285 -23.29 2.92 8.10
N ALA A 286 -23.28 4.20 8.52
CA ALA A 286 -22.90 4.59 9.87
C ALA A 286 -23.94 4.10 10.90
N ASP A 287 -25.22 4.18 10.59
CA ASP A 287 -26.28 3.65 11.46
C ASP A 287 -26.16 2.13 11.63
N TYR A 288 -25.94 1.41 10.55
CA TYR A 288 -25.68 -0.03 10.61
C TYR A 288 -24.44 -0.36 11.45
N ALA A 289 -23.33 0.38 11.26
CA ALA A 289 -22.12 0.20 12.06
C ALA A 289 -22.37 0.49 13.56
N ALA A 290 -23.22 1.49 13.86
CA ALA A 290 -23.63 1.82 15.22
C ALA A 290 -24.45 0.69 15.86
N GLN A 291 -25.38 0.10 15.11
CA GLN A 291 -26.16 -1.06 15.57
C GLN A 291 -25.26 -2.27 15.80
N LEU A 292 -24.36 -2.56 14.86
CA LEU A 292 -23.42 -3.68 14.96
C LEU A 292 -22.49 -3.52 16.17
N GLN A 293 -22.02 -2.29 16.44
CA GLN A 293 -21.15 -2.00 17.60
C GLN A 293 -21.79 -2.40 18.93
N ARG A 294 -23.11 -2.23 19.08
CA ARG A 294 -23.83 -2.64 20.30
C ARG A 294 -23.79 -4.15 20.53
N SER A 295 -23.69 -4.92 19.46
CA SER A 295 -23.64 -6.40 19.53
C SER A 295 -22.22 -6.94 19.67
N VAL A 296 -21.24 -6.37 18.95
CA VAL A 296 -19.86 -6.91 18.86
C VAL A 296 -18.84 -6.09 19.65
N GLY A 297 -19.22 -4.95 20.22
CA GLY A 297 -18.38 -4.09 21.05
C GLY A 297 -17.46 -3.15 20.29
N LYS A 298 -16.81 -3.58 19.20
CA LYS A 298 -15.91 -2.75 18.38
C LYS A 298 -16.14 -3.00 16.91
N VAL A 299 -16.20 -1.92 16.14
CA VAL A 299 -16.34 -1.95 14.67
C VAL A 299 -15.28 -1.06 14.05
N VAL A 300 -14.72 -1.50 12.93
CA VAL A 300 -13.84 -0.67 12.09
C VAL A 300 -14.64 -0.26 10.86
N PHE A 301 -14.86 1.05 10.72
CA PHE A 301 -15.56 1.64 9.59
C PHE A 301 -14.56 2.20 8.59
N PHE A 302 -14.61 1.73 7.35
CA PHE A 302 -13.74 2.23 6.28
C PHE A 302 -14.54 3.08 5.29
N ALA A 303 -14.01 4.25 4.97
CA ALA A 303 -14.52 5.09 3.90
C ALA A 303 -13.37 5.65 3.06
N LYS A 304 -13.64 5.88 1.78
CA LYS A 304 -12.63 6.37 0.82
C LYS A 304 -12.55 7.90 0.80
N HIS A 305 -13.66 8.57 1.03
CA HIS A 305 -13.77 10.03 0.89
C HIS A 305 -13.95 10.70 2.23
N ILE A 306 -13.30 11.85 2.43
CA ILE A 306 -13.30 12.60 3.70
C ILE A 306 -14.72 13.01 4.11
N ASP A 307 -15.51 13.52 3.19
CA ASP A 307 -16.89 13.93 3.43
C ASP A 307 -17.82 12.79 3.84
N VAL A 308 -17.53 11.55 3.40
CA VAL A 308 -18.23 10.36 3.91
C VAL A 308 -17.82 10.05 5.34
N MET A 309 -16.54 10.21 5.67
CA MET A 309 -16.05 10.06 7.05
C MET A 309 -16.66 11.13 7.97
N ASP A 310 -16.71 12.39 7.53
CA ASP A 310 -17.31 13.49 8.28
C ASP A 310 -18.78 13.19 8.64
N GLN A 311 -19.56 12.69 7.68
CA GLN A 311 -20.96 12.30 7.91
C GLN A 311 -21.07 11.13 8.89
N ALA A 312 -20.20 10.12 8.76
CA ALA A 312 -20.19 8.99 9.68
C ALA A 312 -19.81 9.41 11.10
N GLU A 313 -18.78 10.25 11.25
CA GLU A 313 -18.34 10.80 12.54
C GLU A 313 -19.46 11.61 13.21
N ALA A 314 -20.12 12.49 12.45
CA ALA A 314 -21.27 13.26 12.95
C ALA A 314 -22.40 12.35 13.43
N HIS A 315 -22.68 11.27 12.69
CA HIS A 315 -23.69 10.29 13.07
C HIS A 315 -23.31 9.52 14.36
N PHE A 316 -22.04 9.09 14.48
CA PHE A 316 -21.57 8.41 15.69
C PHE A 316 -21.62 9.32 16.92
N ALA A 317 -21.21 10.59 16.76
CA ALA A 317 -21.30 11.58 17.84
C ALA A 317 -22.75 11.80 18.29
N ALA A 318 -23.67 11.98 17.35
CA ALA A 318 -25.11 12.15 17.64
C ALA A 318 -25.71 10.90 18.31
N SER A 319 -25.20 9.71 18.00
CA SER A 319 -25.62 8.44 18.59
C SER A 319 -24.94 8.11 19.93
N GLY A 320 -24.08 9.00 20.46
CA GLY A 320 -23.36 8.81 21.71
C GLY A 320 -22.28 7.73 21.65
N ILE A 321 -21.80 7.36 20.45
CA ILE A 321 -20.79 6.34 20.25
C ILE A 321 -19.40 6.99 20.33
N ARG A 322 -18.53 6.42 21.17
CA ARG A 322 -17.10 6.83 21.19
C ARG A 322 -16.40 6.28 19.96
N TYR A 323 -15.75 7.16 19.20
CA TYR A 323 -14.98 6.79 18.02
C TYR A 323 -13.61 7.46 18.02
N VAL A 324 -12.71 6.92 17.25
CA VAL A 324 -11.44 7.51 16.85
C VAL A 324 -11.35 7.46 15.33
N SER A 325 -10.77 8.48 14.74
CA SER A 325 -10.61 8.57 13.28
C SER A 325 -9.13 8.59 12.92
N ILE A 326 -8.78 7.91 11.84
CA ILE A 326 -7.43 7.95 11.25
C ILE A 326 -7.60 8.37 9.80
N ARG A 327 -7.18 9.59 9.50
CA ARG A 327 -7.42 10.25 8.21
C ARG A 327 -6.12 10.85 7.67
N GLY A 328 -6.02 10.92 6.34
CA GLY A 328 -4.85 11.49 5.69
C GLY A 328 -4.73 13.02 5.78
N ASP A 329 -5.79 13.72 6.18
CA ASP A 329 -5.84 15.16 6.38
C ASP A 329 -5.55 15.59 7.83
N GLN A 330 -5.33 14.64 8.73
CA GLN A 330 -4.92 14.89 10.11
C GLN A 330 -3.39 14.78 10.23
N THR A 331 -2.77 15.78 10.80
CA THR A 331 -1.32 15.86 11.09
C THR A 331 -0.95 15.17 12.40
#